data_3e812ce24451476cd1eb54cb54c23679
#
_entry.id   3e812ce24451476cd1eb54cb54c23679
#
_cell.length_a   1.000
_cell.length_b   1.000
_cell.length_c   1.000
_cell.angle_alpha   90.00
_cell.angle_beta   90.00
_cell.angle_gamma   90.00
#
_symmetry.space_group_name_H-M   'P 1'
#
loop_
_entity.id
_entity.type
_entity.pdbx_description
1 polymer ?
#
loop_
_entity_poly.entity_id
_entity_poly.type
_entity_poly.pdbx_seq_one_letter_code
_entity_poly.pdbx_strand_id
1 'polypeptide(L)'
;INDYTQQLIEKYALNGYVSFIGGFPYLEALRKMQFYHVFVLLEAKMEKGIFFPSKFTDYAQLNRPILAVSPKDGFAKEMLSCYGGGIAADNEDYRSIKSALLKLYQSWKQKKLFEEYNTNELYQNFSAQRGVELYKTLLS
;
A
#
# COMPACT_ATOMS: atom_id res chain seq x y z
N ILE A 1 17.82 -3.28 10.09
CA ILE A 1 17.26 -2.07 10.67
C ILE A 1 18.42 -1.14 11.02
N ASN A 2 18.29 0.15 10.76
CA ASN A 2 19.29 1.12 11.17
C ASN A 2 19.03 1.61 12.60
N ASP A 3 20.07 2.14 13.25
CA ASP A 3 20.01 2.60 14.64
C ASP A 3 18.94 3.67 14.87
N TYR A 4 18.73 4.55 13.90
CA TYR A 4 17.71 5.59 13.98
C TYR A 4 16.29 5.00 14.08
N THR A 5 15.97 4.00 13.28
CA THR A 5 14.65 3.34 13.34
C THR A 5 14.46 2.60 14.66
N GLN A 6 15.52 1.97 15.18
CA GLN A 6 15.49 1.32 16.50
C GLN A 6 15.21 2.33 17.61
N GLN A 7 15.88 3.48 17.59
CA GLN A 7 15.64 4.56 18.56
C GLN A 7 14.20 5.09 18.50
N LEU A 8 13.58 5.17 17.32
CA LEU A 8 12.18 5.58 17.18
C LEU A 8 11.22 4.56 17.78
N ILE A 9 11.48 3.27 17.58
CA ILE A 9 10.68 2.19 18.16
C ILE A 9 10.71 2.27 19.68
N GLU A 10 11.87 2.46 20.27
CA GLU A 10 12.05 2.60 21.73
C GLU A 10 11.39 3.87 22.26
N LYS A 11 11.66 5.01 21.59
CA LYS A 11 11.11 6.33 21.97
C LYS A 11 9.57 6.33 22.02
N TYR A 12 8.92 5.61 21.12
CA TYR A 12 7.46 5.56 21.03
C TYR A 12 6.86 4.29 21.64
N ALA A 13 7.64 3.51 22.37
CA ALA A 13 7.23 2.26 23.03
C ALA A 13 6.54 1.28 22.05
N LEU A 14 7.07 1.15 20.85
CA LEU A 14 6.54 0.28 19.79
C LEU A 14 7.14 -1.14 19.81
N ASN A 15 7.94 -1.46 20.83
CA ASN A 15 8.46 -2.80 21.03
C ASN A 15 7.30 -3.80 21.18
N GLY A 16 7.33 -4.88 20.40
CA GLY A 16 6.24 -5.85 20.33
C GLY A 16 5.11 -5.53 19.35
N TYR A 17 5.05 -4.28 18.83
CA TYR A 17 4.12 -3.88 17.77
C TYR A 17 4.77 -3.79 16.40
N VAL A 18 6.07 -3.54 16.34
CA VAL A 18 6.85 -3.47 15.11
C VAL A 18 7.84 -4.61 15.07
N SER A 19 7.84 -5.37 13.98
CA SER A 19 8.74 -6.48 13.75
C SER A 19 9.48 -6.34 12.42
N PHE A 20 10.78 -6.59 12.43
CA PHE A 20 11.59 -6.66 11.22
C PHE A 20 11.89 -8.11 10.90
N ILE A 21 11.38 -8.58 9.78
CA ILE A 21 11.49 -9.98 9.38
C ILE A 21 12.60 -10.24 8.35
N GLY A 22 13.40 -9.22 8.02
CA GLY A 22 14.52 -9.30 7.08
C GLY A 22 14.09 -9.24 5.61
N GLY A 23 15.06 -9.48 4.73
CA GLY A 23 14.86 -9.58 3.29
C GLY A 23 14.55 -11.01 2.86
N PHE A 24 13.69 -11.18 1.86
CA PHE A 24 13.33 -12.47 1.28
C PHE A 24 13.48 -12.42 -0.24
N PRO A 25 13.76 -13.54 -0.90
CA PRO A 25 13.58 -13.67 -2.33
C PRO A 25 12.16 -13.26 -2.75
N TYR A 26 12.00 -12.65 -3.92
CA TYR A 26 10.75 -12.02 -4.36
C TYR A 26 9.51 -12.91 -4.18
N LEU A 27 9.55 -14.15 -4.69
CA LEU A 27 8.40 -15.07 -4.58
C LEU A 27 8.06 -15.45 -3.13
N GLU A 28 9.07 -15.56 -2.28
CA GLU A 28 8.88 -15.84 -0.86
C GLU A 28 8.26 -14.63 -0.14
N ALA A 29 8.72 -13.42 -0.48
CA ALA A 29 8.13 -12.19 0.01
C ALA A 29 6.64 -12.10 -0.33
N LEU A 30 6.25 -12.35 -1.58
CA LEU A 30 4.85 -12.35 -1.99
C LEU A 30 4.00 -13.39 -1.23
N ARG A 31 4.54 -14.60 -1.02
CA ARG A 31 3.86 -15.63 -0.21
C ARG A 31 3.63 -15.19 1.24
N LYS A 32 4.64 -14.57 1.86
CA LYS A 32 4.51 -14.05 3.22
C LYS A 32 3.51 -12.88 3.30
N MET A 33 3.51 -12.00 2.32
CA MET A 33 2.61 -10.85 2.25
C MET A 33 1.13 -11.25 2.24
N GLN A 34 0.78 -12.41 1.72
CA GLN A 34 -0.61 -12.91 1.71
C GLN A 34 -1.23 -13.05 3.11
N PHE A 35 -0.42 -13.15 4.16
CA PHE A 35 -0.89 -13.26 5.55
C PHE A 35 -1.15 -11.92 6.23
N TYR A 36 -0.86 -10.79 5.56
CA TYR A 36 -1.09 -9.46 6.11
C TYR A 36 -2.39 -8.84 5.57
N HIS A 37 -2.97 -7.96 6.36
CA HIS A 37 -4.29 -7.39 6.07
C HIS A 37 -4.22 -6.10 5.26
N VAL A 38 -3.18 -5.30 5.43
CA VAL A 38 -2.99 -4.01 4.78
C VAL A 38 -1.53 -3.85 4.41
N PHE A 39 -1.25 -3.30 3.24
CA PHE A 39 0.10 -2.93 2.83
C PHE A 39 0.32 -1.43 2.96
N VAL A 40 1.51 -1.05 3.39
CA VAL A 40 1.89 0.36 3.47
C VAL A 40 2.89 0.67 2.38
N LEU A 41 2.50 1.56 1.46
CA LEU A 41 3.38 2.13 0.46
C LEU A 41 3.91 3.46 0.98
N LEU A 42 5.23 3.58 1.11
CA LEU A 42 5.88 4.81 1.53
C LEU A 42 6.61 5.42 0.33
N GLU A 43 6.22 6.63 -0.06
CA GLU A 43 6.90 7.39 -1.09
C GLU A 43 7.73 8.52 -0.48
N ALA A 44 8.79 8.91 -1.19
CA ALA A 44 9.60 10.05 -0.80
C ALA A 44 8.78 11.35 -0.81
N LYS A 45 9.16 12.30 0.02
CA LYS A 45 8.58 13.64 -0.03
C LYS A 45 9.00 14.34 -1.30
N MET A 46 8.03 14.82 -2.05
CA MET A 46 8.22 15.60 -3.26
C MET A 46 6.96 16.41 -3.54
N GLU A 47 7.09 17.50 -4.26
CA GLU A 47 5.97 18.38 -4.58
C GLU A 47 4.86 17.66 -5.36
N LYS A 48 5.25 16.77 -6.27
CA LYS A 48 4.34 15.93 -7.03
C LYS A 48 4.90 14.53 -7.20
N GLY A 49 4.08 13.52 -6.95
CA GLY A 49 4.46 12.11 -7.14
C GLY A 49 4.44 11.71 -8.62
N ILE A 50 5.57 11.96 -9.31
CA ILE A 50 5.72 11.70 -10.76
C ILE A 50 6.14 10.27 -11.10
N PHE A 51 6.51 9.49 -10.10
CA PHE A 51 6.98 8.13 -10.31
C PHE A 51 5.88 7.11 -10.09
N PHE A 52 5.92 6.06 -10.91
CA PHE A 52 5.13 4.85 -10.66
C PHE A 52 5.85 3.98 -9.63
N PRO A 53 5.30 3.80 -8.42
CA PRO A 53 5.94 2.93 -7.43
C PRO A 53 5.75 1.46 -7.83
N SER A 54 6.82 0.76 -8.18
CA SER A 54 6.75 -0.66 -8.61
C SER A 54 6.04 -1.56 -7.58
N LYS A 55 6.23 -1.30 -6.31
CA LYS A 55 5.55 -2.04 -5.22
C LYS A 55 4.03 -1.86 -5.21
N PHE A 56 3.50 -0.79 -5.81
CA PHE A 56 2.06 -0.60 -5.93
C PHE A 56 1.41 -1.75 -6.71
N THR A 57 2.02 -2.16 -7.82
CA THR A 57 1.56 -3.30 -8.62
C THR A 57 1.57 -4.60 -7.83
N ASP A 58 2.65 -4.87 -7.10
CA ASP A 58 2.75 -6.07 -6.26
C ASP A 58 1.64 -6.10 -5.20
N TYR A 59 1.38 -4.97 -4.55
CA TYR A 59 0.34 -4.85 -3.53
C TYR A 59 -1.07 -5.00 -4.11
N ALA A 60 -1.34 -4.36 -5.24
CA ALA A 60 -2.61 -4.49 -5.93
C ALA A 60 -2.91 -5.95 -6.34
N GLN A 61 -1.90 -6.68 -6.83
CA GLN A 61 -2.03 -8.08 -7.22
C GLN A 61 -2.29 -9.03 -6.02
N LEU A 62 -1.99 -8.63 -4.82
CA LEU A 62 -2.28 -9.41 -3.62
C LEU A 62 -3.70 -9.22 -3.10
N ASN A 63 -4.48 -8.37 -3.73
CA ASN A 63 -5.87 -8.10 -3.39
C ASN A 63 -6.07 -7.75 -1.91
N ARG A 64 -5.26 -6.81 -1.41
CA ARG A 64 -5.30 -6.30 -0.04
C ARG A 64 -5.35 -4.78 -0.05
N PRO A 65 -5.99 -4.14 0.93
CA PRO A 65 -6.00 -2.70 1.03
C PRO A 65 -4.60 -2.11 1.14
N ILE A 66 -4.39 -0.99 0.46
CA ILE A 66 -3.15 -0.24 0.45
C ILE A 66 -3.33 1.06 1.22
N LEU A 67 -2.46 1.33 2.18
CA LEU A 67 -2.24 2.67 2.71
C LEU A 67 -1.08 3.29 1.94
N ALA A 68 -1.36 4.21 1.04
CA ALA A 68 -0.34 4.98 0.35
C ALA A 68 -0.02 6.26 1.13
N VAL A 69 1.15 6.30 1.76
CA VAL A 69 1.73 7.52 2.36
C VAL A 69 2.58 8.16 1.28
N SER A 70 1.99 9.09 0.53
CA SER A 70 2.50 9.60 -0.74
C SER A 70 2.31 11.12 -0.84
N PRO A 71 2.96 11.78 -1.79
CA PRO A 71 2.68 13.17 -2.09
C PRO A 71 1.18 13.42 -2.32
N LYS A 72 0.72 14.63 -1.96
CA LYS A 72 -0.68 15.02 -2.06
C LYS A 72 -1.25 14.82 -3.48
N ASP A 73 -0.43 15.04 -4.49
CA ASP A 73 -0.75 14.79 -5.89
C ASP A 73 0.25 13.80 -6.46
N GLY A 74 -0.27 12.67 -6.96
CA GLY A 74 0.60 11.62 -7.48
C GLY A 74 -0.15 10.35 -7.85
N PHE A 75 0.59 9.45 -8.49
CA PHE A 75 0.06 8.21 -9.06
C PHE A 75 -0.72 7.35 -8.05
N ALA A 76 -0.16 7.10 -6.86
CA ALA A 76 -0.81 6.21 -5.91
C ALA A 76 -2.18 6.74 -5.46
N LYS A 77 -2.28 8.06 -5.21
CA LYS A 77 -3.56 8.69 -4.86
C LYS A 77 -4.56 8.61 -6.02
N GLU A 78 -4.11 8.90 -7.25
CA GLU A 78 -4.94 8.84 -8.44
C GLU A 78 -5.53 7.42 -8.63
N MET A 79 -4.69 6.39 -8.59
CA MET A 79 -5.12 5.01 -8.75
C MET A 79 -6.10 4.55 -7.66
N LEU A 80 -5.83 4.87 -6.40
CA LEU A 80 -6.73 4.54 -5.30
C LEU A 80 -8.05 5.32 -5.36
N SER A 81 -8.03 6.52 -5.92
CA SER A 81 -9.26 7.31 -6.14
C SER A 81 -10.10 6.77 -7.30
N CYS A 82 -9.46 6.27 -8.36
CA CYS A 82 -10.13 5.73 -9.55
C CYS A 82 -10.68 4.32 -9.33
N TYR A 83 -9.90 3.45 -8.68
CA TYR A 83 -10.18 2.01 -8.62
C TYR A 83 -10.45 1.49 -7.21
N GLY A 84 -10.44 2.35 -6.20
CA GLY A 84 -10.50 1.89 -4.81
C GLY A 84 -9.22 1.16 -4.38
N GLY A 85 -9.36 0.19 -3.51
CA GLY A 85 -8.26 -0.64 -3.05
C GLY A 85 -7.45 -0.05 -1.90
N GLY A 86 -7.86 1.06 -1.29
CA GLY A 86 -7.15 1.60 -0.14
C GLY A 86 -7.37 3.08 0.15
N ILE A 87 -6.45 3.68 0.88
CA ILE A 87 -6.45 5.11 1.23
C ILE A 87 -5.10 5.72 0.89
N ALA A 88 -5.11 6.88 0.24
CA ALA A 88 -3.94 7.74 0.13
C ALA A 88 -3.93 8.78 1.25
N ALA A 89 -2.79 8.94 1.90
CA ALA A 89 -2.55 9.94 2.93
C ALA A 89 -1.36 10.82 2.53
N ASP A 90 -1.49 12.12 2.73
CA ASP A 90 -0.42 13.08 2.46
C ASP A 90 0.79 12.79 3.36
N ASN A 91 1.95 12.54 2.74
CA ASN A 91 3.18 12.16 3.44
C ASN A 91 3.86 13.34 4.18
N GLU A 92 3.33 14.55 4.04
CA GLU A 92 3.73 15.73 4.80
C GLU A 92 2.75 16.08 5.94
N ASP A 93 1.56 15.46 5.95
CA ASP A 93 0.57 15.66 7.01
C ASP A 93 0.38 14.40 7.87
N TYR A 94 1.01 14.40 9.05
CA TYR A 94 0.88 13.29 9.99
C TYR A 94 -0.55 13.03 10.45
N ARG A 95 -1.42 14.07 10.46
CA ARG A 95 -2.84 13.91 10.85
C ARG A 95 -3.60 13.13 9.78
N SER A 96 -3.30 13.38 8.50
CA SER A 96 -3.80 12.59 7.37
C SER A 96 -3.41 11.13 7.51
N ILE A 97 -2.11 10.85 7.77
CA ILE A 97 -1.59 9.49 7.96
C ILE A 97 -2.28 8.80 9.15
N LYS A 98 -2.35 9.47 10.30
CA LYS A 98 -3.01 8.94 11.50
C LYS A 98 -4.48 8.62 11.24
N SER A 99 -5.21 9.54 10.59
CA SER A 99 -6.63 9.34 10.24
C SER A 99 -6.83 8.13 9.34
N ALA A 100 -5.99 7.97 8.31
CA ALA A 100 -6.04 6.84 7.39
C ALA A 100 -5.76 5.51 8.11
N LEU A 101 -4.74 5.46 8.96
CA LEU A 101 -4.43 4.28 9.79
C LEU A 101 -5.59 3.89 10.70
N LEU A 102 -6.20 4.88 11.37
CA LEU A 102 -7.34 4.62 12.28
C LEU A 102 -8.56 4.09 11.51
N LYS A 103 -8.85 4.62 10.33
CA LYS A 103 -9.94 4.12 9.48
C LYS A 103 -9.71 2.66 9.09
N LEU A 104 -8.53 2.33 8.58
CA LEU A 104 -8.17 0.96 8.22
C LEU A 104 -8.25 0.01 9.42
N TYR A 105 -7.77 0.44 10.57
CA TYR A 105 -7.84 -0.35 11.81
C TYR A 105 -9.29 -0.59 12.26
N GLN A 106 -10.16 0.42 12.18
CA GLN A 106 -11.58 0.28 12.52
C GLN A 106 -12.28 -0.69 11.58
N SER A 107 -12.07 -0.57 10.26
CA SER A 107 -12.60 -1.48 9.25
C SER A 107 -12.12 -2.92 9.47
N TRP A 108 -10.84 -3.08 9.83
CA TRP A 108 -10.30 -4.39 10.19
C TRP A 108 -10.99 -4.99 11.41
N LYS A 109 -11.16 -4.23 12.49
CA LYS A 109 -11.88 -4.67 13.70
C LYS A 109 -13.31 -5.08 13.40
N GLN A 110 -13.97 -4.40 12.48
CA GLN A 110 -15.34 -4.68 12.04
C GLN A 110 -15.42 -5.80 10.99
N LYS A 111 -14.27 -6.36 10.54
CA LYS A 111 -14.17 -7.36 9.46
C LYS A 111 -14.69 -6.87 8.10
N LYS A 112 -14.64 -5.56 7.85
CA LYS A 112 -15.15 -4.90 6.63
C LYS A 112 -14.07 -4.40 5.67
N LEU A 113 -12.81 -4.70 5.92
CA LEU A 113 -11.68 -4.18 5.13
C LEU A 113 -11.84 -4.37 3.62
N PHE A 114 -12.24 -5.55 3.18
CA PHE A 114 -12.36 -5.86 1.76
C PHE A 114 -13.61 -5.24 1.13
N GLU A 115 -14.70 -5.17 1.87
CA GLU A 115 -15.96 -4.57 1.44
C GLU A 115 -15.82 -3.05 1.28
N GLU A 116 -15.24 -2.37 2.27
CA GLU A 116 -15.13 -0.91 2.29
C GLU A 116 -14.12 -0.36 1.28
N TYR A 117 -13.06 -1.10 0.96
CA TYR A 117 -11.99 -0.60 0.09
C TYR A 117 -12.02 -1.11 -1.35
N ASN A 118 -13.01 -1.96 -1.72
CA ASN A 118 -13.19 -2.46 -3.08
C ASN A 118 -11.87 -2.93 -3.75
N THR A 119 -11.10 -3.75 -3.04
CA THR A 119 -9.77 -4.19 -3.49
C THR A 119 -9.80 -4.98 -4.79
N ASN A 120 -10.95 -5.58 -5.13
CA ASN A 120 -11.10 -6.39 -6.32
C ASN A 120 -10.97 -5.57 -7.62
N GLU A 121 -11.50 -4.36 -7.66
CA GLU A 121 -11.40 -3.51 -8.86
C GLU A 121 -9.94 -3.10 -9.13
N LEU A 122 -9.23 -2.70 -8.08
CA LEU A 122 -7.80 -2.43 -8.17
C LEU A 122 -7.02 -3.66 -8.65
N TYR A 123 -7.29 -4.83 -8.07
CA TYR A 123 -6.68 -6.10 -8.47
C TYR A 123 -6.87 -6.39 -9.95
N GLN A 124 -8.10 -6.26 -10.48
CA GLN A 124 -8.41 -6.54 -11.88
C GLN A 124 -7.62 -5.63 -12.83
N ASN A 125 -7.51 -4.33 -12.50
CA ASN A 125 -6.79 -3.37 -13.33
C ASN A 125 -5.27 -3.56 -13.33
N PHE A 126 -4.70 -4.14 -12.28
CA PHE A 126 -3.26 -4.42 -12.17
C PHE A 126 -2.90 -5.90 -12.32
N SER A 127 -3.84 -6.74 -12.75
CA SER A 127 -3.58 -8.16 -12.99
C SER A 127 -2.70 -8.40 -14.22
N ALA A 128 -1.91 -9.48 -14.20
CA ALA A 128 -1.11 -9.89 -15.35
C ALA A 128 -1.99 -10.15 -16.59
N GLN A 129 -3.20 -10.67 -16.41
CA GLN A 129 -4.17 -10.90 -17.48
C GLN A 129 -4.56 -9.59 -18.16
N ARG A 130 -4.85 -8.54 -17.39
CA ARG A 130 -5.16 -7.20 -17.91
C ARG A 130 -3.99 -6.64 -18.72
N GLY A 131 -2.76 -6.82 -18.25
CA GLY A 131 -1.56 -6.44 -19.00
C GLY A 131 -1.49 -7.11 -20.36
N VAL A 132 -1.72 -8.42 -20.42
CA VAL A 132 -1.73 -9.19 -21.68
C VAL A 132 -2.83 -8.70 -22.64
N GLU A 133 -4.03 -8.41 -22.14
CA GLU A 133 -5.14 -7.87 -22.95
C GLU A 133 -4.81 -6.52 -23.56
N LEU A 134 -4.23 -5.61 -22.77
CA LEU A 134 -3.79 -4.30 -23.27
C LEU A 134 -2.73 -4.42 -24.37
N TYR A 135 -1.73 -5.30 -24.20
CA TYR A 135 -0.74 -5.54 -25.25
C TYR A 135 -1.36 -6.09 -26.53
N LYS A 136 -2.29 -7.03 -26.46
CA LYS A 136 -2.99 -7.56 -27.64
C LYS A 136 -3.75 -6.46 -28.39
N THR A 137 -4.40 -5.54 -27.66
CA THR A 137 -5.13 -4.42 -28.26
C THR A 137 -4.20 -3.40 -28.93
N LEU A 138 -2.99 -3.20 -28.41
CA LEU A 138 -2.02 -2.29 -28.99
C LEU A 138 -1.32 -2.85 -30.25
N LEU A 139 -1.31 -4.18 -30.41
CA LEU A 139 -0.66 -4.88 -31.53
C LEU A 139 -1.65 -5.25 -32.65
N SER A 140 -2.95 -5.04 -32.46
CA SER A 140 -4.02 -5.23 -33.45
C SER A 140 -4.31 -3.95 -34.23
#